data_2bccf9d9be3fbd70e97e3a6074280b5d
#
_entry.id   2bccf9d9be3fbd70e97e3a6074280b5d
#
_cell.length_a   1.000
_cell.length_b   1.000
_cell.length_c   1.000
_cell.angle_alpha   90.00
_cell.angle_beta   90.00
_cell.angle_gamma   90.00
#
_symmetry.space_group_name_H-M   'P 1'
#
loop_
_entity.id
_entity.type
_entity.pdbx_description
1 polymer ?
#
loop_
_entity_poly.entity_id
_entity_poly.type
_entity_poly.pdbx_seq_one_letter_code
_entity_poly.pdbx_strand_id
1 'polypeptide(L)'
;IPSDVNIFCKKVVADNCALYEKHATEETYWFDNPEVTRDGFESYLGLPIHWPDGEVFGTLCVMDFEQTDYQRNYLELIKQLRDMVEDDLEMVNNFVQMREIAMLDPLTNLYNRRALSLLAQQKINLASRLGFDVCCLFIDVNDFKKLNDRFGHEVGDNALIVLADTLRMRLRDADIVGRLGGDEFIAVIQITDKQLIDNVLHKI
;
A
#
# COMPACT_ATOMS: atom_id res chain seq x y z
N ILE A 1 6.69 8.70 -18.24
CA ILE A 1 6.36 9.02 -19.64
C ILE A 1 6.05 10.51 -19.67
N PRO A 2 6.64 11.32 -20.58
CA PRO A 2 6.32 12.76 -20.70
C PRO A 2 4.84 12.98 -20.91
N SER A 3 4.26 13.99 -20.25
CA SER A 3 2.81 14.24 -20.24
C SER A 3 2.20 14.56 -21.61
N ASP A 4 3.03 14.97 -22.57
CA ASP A 4 2.60 15.60 -23.81
C ASP A 4 2.76 14.71 -25.07
N VAL A 5 3.12 13.44 -24.88
CA VAL A 5 3.34 12.52 -26.02
C VAL A 5 2.06 11.68 -26.23
N ASN A 6 1.57 11.68 -27.47
CA ASN A 6 0.44 10.85 -27.89
C ASN A 6 0.96 9.43 -28.18
N ILE A 7 0.68 8.46 -27.30
CA ILE A 7 1.06 7.05 -27.42
C ILE A 7 -0.14 6.15 -27.18
N PHE A 8 -0.12 4.95 -27.77
CA PHE A 8 -1.23 4.00 -27.72
C PHE A 8 -1.67 3.67 -26.28
N CYS A 9 -0.73 3.34 -25.41
CA CYS A 9 -1.04 2.97 -24.01
C CYS A 9 -1.74 4.10 -23.23
N LYS A 10 -1.38 5.37 -23.48
CA LYS A 10 -2.07 6.51 -22.84
C LYS A 10 -3.54 6.59 -23.26
N LYS A 11 -3.82 6.32 -24.53
CA LYS A 11 -5.19 6.31 -25.05
C LYS A 11 -6.02 5.21 -24.36
N VAL A 12 -5.45 4.01 -24.22
CA VAL A 12 -6.08 2.90 -23.50
C VAL A 12 -6.41 3.27 -22.06
N VAL A 13 -5.45 3.89 -21.35
CA VAL A 13 -5.64 4.33 -19.95
C VAL A 13 -6.68 5.45 -19.86
N ALA A 14 -6.59 6.46 -20.73
CA ALA A 14 -7.48 7.63 -20.70
C ALA A 14 -8.93 7.27 -20.98
N ASP A 15 -9.15 6.40 -21.96
CA ASP A 15 -10.50 6.00 -22.39
C ASP A 15 -11.03 4.80 -21.56
N ASN A 16 -10.15 4.17 -20.76
CA ASN A 16 -10.44 2.94 -20.01
C ASN A 16 -11.12 1.87 -20.89
N CYS A 17 -10.64 1.69 -22.09
CA CYS A 17 -11.18 0.71 -23.02
C CYS A 17 -10.10 0.09 -23.91
N ALA A 18 -10.43 -1.05 -24.51
CA ALA A 18 -9.56 -1.72 -25.47
C ALA A 18 -9.33 -0.81 -26.68
N LEU A 19 -8.08 -0.76 -27.14
CA LEU A 19 -7.69 -0.09 -28.37
C LEU A 19 -7.12 -1.13 -29.34
N TYR A 20 -7.64 -1.14 -30.55
CA TYR A 20 -7.13 -1.99 -31.63
C TYR A 20 -6.91 -1.16 -32.89
N GLU A 21 -5.65 -0.93 -33.22
CA GLU A 21 -5.20 -0.28 -34.46
C GLU A 21 -4.55 -1.33 -35.34
N LYS A 22 -5.08 -1.50 -36.56
CA LYS A 22 -4.58 -2.45 -37.54
C LYS A 22 -3.48 -1.87 -38.41
N HIS A 23 -3.54 -0.56 -38.67
CA HIS A 23 -2.67 0.15 -39.59
C HIS A 23 -2.50 1.60 -39.13
N ALA A 24 -1.68 1.81 -38.13
CA ALA A 24 -1.54 3.09 -37.44
C ALA A 24 -1.00 4.23 -38.33
N THR A 25 -0.19 3.92 -39.37
CA THR A 25 0.33 4.94 -40.30
C THR A 25 -0.73 5.51 -41.23
N GLU A 26 -1.86 4.83 -41.46
CA GLU A 26 -2.97 5.36 -42.23
C GLU A 26 -3.92 6.26 -41.41
N GLU A 27 -3.84 6.19 -40.08
CA GLU A 27 -4.70 6.93 -39.16
C GLU A 27 -4.09 8.28 -38.83
N THR A 28 -4.77 9.35 -39.20
CA THR A 28 -4.33 10.74 -38.95
C THR A 28 -4.17 11.07 -37.46
N TYR A 29 -4.85 10.34 -36.59
CA TYR A 29 -4.75 10.49 -35.13
C TYR A 29 -3.36 10.13 -34.58
N TRP A 30 -2.61 9.23 -35.24
CA TRP A 30 -1.31 8.73 -34.80
C TRP A 30 -0.12 9.36 -35.52
N PHE A 31 -0.34 10.42 -36.34
CA PHE A 31 0.70 11.03 -37.17
C PHE A 31 1.90 11.58 -36.36
N ASP A 32 1.68 11.95 -35.09
CA ASP A 32 2.70 12.46 -34.16
C ASP A 32 3.12 11.43 -33.10
N ASN A 33 2.57 10.22 -33.14
CA ASN A 33 2.94 9.16 -32.21
C ASN A 33 4.38 8.67 -32.48
N PRO A 34 5.32 8.82 -31.52
CA PRO A 34 6.68 8.37 -31.71
C PRO A 34 6.83 6.85 -31.85
N GLU A 35 5.89 6.06 -31.32
CA GLU A 35 5.87 4.61 -31.50
C GLU A 35 5.63 4.23 -32.96
N VAL A 36 4.87 5.06 -33.71
CA VAL A 36 4.65 4.91 -35.15
C VAL A 36 5.78 5.56 -35.94
N THR A 37 6.08 6.84 -35.66
CA THR A 37 6.94 7.66 -36.53
C THR A 37 8.43 7.39 -36.36
N ARG A 38 8.87 7.03 -35.17
CA ARG A 38 10.27 6.78 -34.82
C ARG A 38 10.56 5.31 -34.67
N ASP A 39 9.67 4.58 -33.96
CA ASP A 39 9.92 3.18 -33.61
C ASP A 39 9.36 2.21 -34.65
N GLY A 40 8.45 2.69 -35.55
CA GLY A 40 7.99 1.97 -36.75
C GLY A 40 6.89 0.95 -36.51
N PHE A 41 6.14 1.04 -35.40
CA PHE A 41 5.04 0.12 -35.17
C PHE A 41 3.84 0.47 -36.08
N GLU A 42 3.30 -0.54 -36.75
CA GLU A 42 2.19 -0.43 -37.68
C GLU A 42 0.86 -0.88 -37.08
N SER A 43 0.88 -1.84 -36.17
CA SER A 43 -0.33 -2.28 -35.50
C SER A 43 -0.17 -2.33 -33.98
N TYR A 44 -1.30 -2.14 -33.29
CA TYR A 44 -1.38 -2.12 -31.84
C TYR A 44 -2.70 -2.75 -31.37
N LEU A 45 -2.61 -3.66 -30.42
CA LEU A 45 -3.76 -4.15 -29.66
C LEU A 45 -3.46 -4.04 -28.18
N GLY A 46 -4.21 -3.22 -27.44
CA GLY A 46 -4.04 -3.02 -26.01
C GLY A 46 -5.33 -3.11 -25.23
N LEU A 47 -5.24 -3.67 -24.04
CA LEU A 47 -6.33 -3.78 -23.08
C LEU A 47 -5.94 -3.07 -21.79
N PRO A 48 -6.84 -2.35 -21.12
CA PRO A 48 -6.59 -1.86 -19.78
C PRO A 48 -6.54 -3.03 -18.80
N ILE A 49 -5.64 -2.91 -17.81
CA ILE A 49 -5.54 -3.77 -16.63
C ILE A 49 -6.04 -2.94 -15.45
N HIS A 50 -6.87 -3.53 -14.60
CA HIS A 50 -7.47 -2.83 -13.46
C HIS A 50 -6.97 -3.38 -12.12
N TRP A 51 -6.94 -2.48 -11.13
CA TRP A 51 -6.93 -2.87 -9.74
C TRP A 51 -8.29 -3.45 -9.32
N PRO A 52 -8.40 -4.20 -8.20
CA PRO A 52 -9.67 -4.72 -7.69
C PRO A 52 -10.75 -3.67 -7.40
N ASP A 53 -10.35 -2.41 -7.20
CA ASP A 53 -11.25 -1.27 -7.00
C ASP A 53 -11.78 -0.66 -8.32
N GLY A 54 -11.30 -1.17 -9.48
CA GLY A 54 -11.68 -0.73 -10.81
C GLY A 54 -10.82 0.41 -11.38
N GLU A 55 -9.85 0.92 -10.61
CA GLU A 55 -8.90 1.89 -11.16
C GLU A 55 -7.93 1.23 -12.15
N VAL A 56 -7.53 1.98 -13.18
CA VAL A 56 -6.60 1.47 -14.19
C VAL A 56 -5.20 1.36 -13.60
N PHE A 57 -4.69 0.13 -13.50
CA PHE A 57 -3.30 -0.17 -13.13
C PHE A 57 -2.33 0.10 -14.28
N GLY A 58 -2.70 -0.26 -15.50
CA GLY A 58 -1.84 -0.17 -16.67
C GLY A 58 -2.47 -0.77 -17.91
N THR A 59 -1.63 -1.20 -18.84
CA THR A 59 -2.09 -1.81 -20.10
C THR A 59 -1.33 -3.08 -20.41
N LEU A 60 -2.02 -4.08 -20.95
CA LEU A 60 -1.42 -5.21 -21.63
C LEU A 60 -1.56 -4.98 -23.12
N CYS A 61 -0.47 -4.97 -23.87
CA CYS A 61 -0.52 -4.73 -25.29
C CYS A 61 0.38 -5.65 -26.10
N VAL A 62 0.03 -5.77 -27.38
CA VAL A 62 0.83 -6.40 -28.44
C VAL A 62 0.99 -5.37 -29.54
N MET A 63 2.19 -5.23 -30.06
CA MET A 63 2.54 -4.35 -31.17
C MET A 63 3.29 -5.13 -32.24
N ASP A 64 3.11 -4.74 -33.50
CA ASP A 64 3.81 -5.33 -34.64
C ASP A 64 4.29 -4.24 -35.60
N PHE A 65 5.35 -4.56 -36.36
CA PHE A 65 5.92 -3.71 -37.41
C PHE A 65 5.21 -3.87 -38.76
N GLU A 66 4.22 -4.75 -38.81
CA GLU A 66 3.40 -4.99 -39.98
C GLU A 66 1.94 -4.73 -39.67
N GLN A 67 1.16 -4.42 -40.71
CA GLN A 67 -0.28 -4.37 -40.61
C GLN A 67 -0.81 -5.75 -40.21
N THR A 68 -1.54 -5.81 -39.09
CA THR A 68 -1.99 -7.06 -38.54
C THR A 68 -3.49 -7.08 -38.29
N ASP A 69 -4.16 -8.08 -38.87
CA ASP A 69 -5.57 -8.40 -38.58
C ASP A 69 -5.62 -9.62 -37.63
N TYR A 70 -5.61 -9.34 -36.34
CA TYR A 70 -5.63 -10.39 -35.33
C TYR A 70 -6.92 -11.21 -35.40
N GLN A 71 -6.76 -12.52 -35.58
CA GLN A 71 -7.88 -13.45 -35.57
C GLN A 71 -8.52 -13.50 -34.16
N ARG A 72 -9.77 -13.94 -34.11
CA ARG A 72 -10.54 -13.98 -32.86
C ARG A 72 -9.85 -14.74 -31.73
N ASN A 73 -9.13 -15.80 -32.05
CA ASN A 73 -8.38 -16.58 -31.05
C ASN A 73 -7.23 -15.78 -30.38
N TYR A 74 -6.58 -14.88 -31.13
CA TYR A 74 -5.57 -13.98 -30.54
C TYR A 74 -6.20 -12.93 -29.63
N LEU A 75 -7.36 -12.38 -30.03
CA LEU A 75 -8.09 -11.44 -29.21
C LEU A 75 -8.59 -12.08 -27.90
N GLU A 76 -9.02 -13.33 -27.95
CA GLU A 76 -9.40 -14.09 -26.77
C GLU A 76 -8.17 -14.42 -25.88
N LEU A 77 -7.04 -14.75 -26.49
CA LEU A 77 -5.80 -15.04 -25.76
C LEU A 77 -5.32 -13.82 -24.96
N ILE A 78 -5.27 -12.63 -25.58
CA ILE A 78 -4.81 -11.43 -24.86
C ILE A 78 -5.77 -11.05 -23.74
N LYS A 79 -7.08 -11.27 -23.89
CA LYS A 79 -8.06 -11.09 -22.82
C LYS A 79 -7.80 -12.04 -21.66
N GLN A 80 -7.57 -13.34 -21.96
CA GLN A 80 -7.24 -14.31 -20.90
C GLN A 80 -5.95 -13.95 -20.16
N LEU A 81 -4.93 -13.48 -20.89
CA LEU A 81 -3.69 -13.02 -20.27
C LEU A 81 -3.93 -11.78 -19.37
N ARG A 82 -4.76 -10.82 -19.82
CA ARG A 82 -5.16 -9.68 -19.01
C ARG A 82 -5.89 -10.14 -17.73
N ASP A 83 -6.86 -11.04 -17.87
CA ASP A 83 -7.63 -11.58 -16.75
C ASP A 83 -6.72 -12.28 -15.73
N MET A 84 -5.73 -13.05 -16.19
CA MET A 84 -4.73 -13.67 -15.30
C MET A 84 -3.91 -12.64 -14.53
N VAL A 85 -3.54 -11.51 -15.16
CA VAL A 85 -2.81 -10.44 -14.47
C VAL A 85 -3.72 -9.74 -13.44
N GLU A 86 -4.99 -9.52 -13.77
CA GLU A 86 -5.97 -8.94 -12.83
C GLU A 86 -6.21 -9.87 -11.63
N ASP A 87 -6.32 -11.19 -11.85
CA ASP A 87 -6.42 -12.19 -10.78
C ASP A 87 -5.18 -12.17 -9.85
N ASP A 88 -3.97 -12.05 -10.43
CA ASP A 88 -2.72 -11.93 -9.65
C ASP A 88 -2.69 -10.62 -8.84
N LEU A 89 -3.15 -9.50 -9.40
CA LEU A 89 -3.27 -8.23 -8.69
C LEU A 89 -4.26 -8.33 -7.52
N GLU A 90 -5.40 -9.00 -7.71
CA GLU A 90 -6.35 -9.27 -6.66
C GLU A 90 -5.73 -10.11 -5.53
N MET A 91 -4.99 -11.17 -5.89
CA MET A 91 -4.29 -12.00 -4.90
C MET A 91 -3.28 -11.18 -4.08
N VAL A 92 -2.47 -10.33 -4.73
CA VAL A 92 -1.50 -9.45 -4.08
C VAL A 92 -2.21 -8.47 -3.14
N ASN A 93 -3.29 -7.84 -3.60
CA ASN A 93 -4.08 -6.91 -2.78
C ASN A 93 -4.66 -7.60 -1.54
N ASN A 94 -5.27 -8.77 -1.72
CA ASN A 94 -5.82 -9.56 -0.61
C ASN A 94 -4.73 -9.98 0.39
N PHE A 95 -3.53 -10.35 -0.09
CA PHE A 95 -2.39 -10.68 0.76
C PHE A 95 -1.93 -9.48 1.59
N VAL A 96 -1.85 -8.29 0.99
CA VAL A 96 -1.49 -7.04 1.69
C VAL A 96 -2.52 -6.73 2.78
N GLN A 97 -3.82 -6.78 2.45
CA GLN A 97 -4.91 -6.55 3.42
C GLN A 97 -4.88 -7.55 4.57
N MET A 98 -4.71 -8.84 4.28
CA MET A 98 -4.57 -9.88 5.32
C MET A 98 -3.35 -9.62 6.21
N ARG A 99 -2.24 -9.15 5.65
CA ARG A 99 -1.05 -8.81 6.40
C ARG A 99 -1.29 -7.61 7.33
N GLU A 100 -1.97 -6.59 6.87
CA GLU A 100 -2.33 -5.41 7.67
C GLU A 100 -3.23 -5.79 8.84
N ILE A 101 -4.29 -6.55 8.60
CA ILE A 101 -5.18 -7.08 9.65
C ILE A 101 -4.40 -7.94 10.64
N ALA A 102 -3.45 -8.78 10.16
CA ALA A 102 -2.62 -9.62 11.01
C ALA A 102 -1.54 -8.84 11.82
N MET A 103 -1.34 -7.55 11.56
CA MET A 103 -0.36 -6.70 12.25
C MET A 103 -0.97 -5.80 13.32
N LEU A 104 -2.27 -5.63 13.35
CA LEU A 104 -2.95 -4.74 14.29
C LEU A 104 -3.65 -5.51 15.41
N ASP A 105 -3.80 -4.86 16.55
CA ASP A 105 -4.65 -5.30 17.66
C ASP A 105 -6.11 -4.92 17.34
N PRO A 106 -7.06 -5.86 17.37
CA PRO A 106 -8.43 -5.62 16.91
C PRO A 106 -9.22 -4.63 17.77
N LEU A 107 -8.83 -4.43 19.04
CA LEU A 107 -9.51 -3.50 19.93
C LEU A 107 -8.98 -2.06 19.75
N THR A 108 -7.66 -1.92 19.74
CA THR A 108 -7.02 -0.60 19.81
C THR A 108 -6.52 -0.09 18.47
N ASN A 109 -6.48 -0.96 17.45
CA ASN A 109 -5.93 -0.67 16.13
C ASN A 109 -4.46 -0.19 16.16
N LEU A 110 -3.73 -0.45 17.25
CA LEU A 110 -2.28 -0.31 17.34
C LEU A 110 -1.59 -1.58 16.84
N TYR A 111 -0.28 -1.53 16.64
CA TYR A 111 0.45 -2.75 16.30
C TYR A 111 0.28 -3.81 17.39
N ASN A 112 -0.01 -5.04 16.99
CA ASN A 112 -0.04 -6.16 17.90
C ASN A 112 1.37 -6.62 18.28
N ARG A 113 1.50 -7.55 19.24
CA ARG A 113 2.77 -8.08 19.72
C ARG A 113 3.71 -8.53 18.59
N ARG A 114 3.17 -9.20 17.57
CA ARG A 114 3.96 -9.75 16.46
C ARG A 114 4.54 -8.62 15.58
N ALA A 115 3.70 -7.68 15.18
CA ALA A 115 4.11 -6.53 14.39
C ALA A 115 5.09 -5.64 15.14
N LEU A 116 4.80 -5.37 16.42
CA LEU A 116 5.67 -4.59 17.29
C LEU A 116 7.08 -5.17 17.36
N SER A 117 7.21 -6.48 17.56
CA SER A 117 8.52 -7.15 17.61
C SER A 117 9.30 -7.02 16.31
N LEU A 118 8.62 -7.21 15.18
CA LEU A 118 9.22 -7.09 13.85
C LEU A 118 9.71 -5.65 13.57
N LEU A 119 8.85 -4.67 13.79
CA LEU A 119 9.14 -3.26 13.51
C LEU A 119 10.19 -2.70 14.48
N ALA A 120 10.14 -3.08 15.75
CA ALA A 120 11.16 -2.71 16.74
C ALA A 120 12.54 -3.24 16.34
N GLN A 121 12.62 -4.50 15.90
CA GLN A 121 13.89 -5.07 15.43
C GLN A 121 14.44 -4.34 14.21
N GLN A 122 13.57 -4.00 13.26
CA GLN A 122 13.96 -3.21 12.07
C GLN A 122 14.49 -1.82 12.49
N LYS A 123 13.82 -1.16 13.43
CA LYS A 123 14.22 0.16 13.94
C LYS A 123 15.56 0.12 14.67
N ILE A 124 15.78 -0.92 15.49
CA ILE A 124 17.06 -1.15 16.18
C ILE A 124 18.20 -1.39 15.18
N ASN A 125 17.98 -2.22 14.17
CA ASN A 125 18.96 -2.46 13.12
C ASN A 125 19.30 -1.18 12.34
N LEU A 126 18.30 -0.36 12.04
CA LEU A 126 18.47 0.94 11.37
C LEU A 126 19.26 1.91 12.28
N ALA A 127 18.93 1.98 13.57
CA ALA A 127 19.61 2.80 14.56
C ALA A 127 21.10 2.46 14.65
N SER A 128 21.44 1.17 14.69
CA SER A 128 22.83 0.69 14.68
C SER A 128 23.59 1.09 13.42
N ARG A 129 22.92 1.14 12.26
CA ARG A 129 23.56 1.51 10.98
C ARG A 129 23.74 3.02 10.81
N LEU A 130 22.79 3.81 11.30
CA LEU A 130 22.76 5.26 11.12
C LEU A 130 23.27 6.04 12.33
N GLY A 131 23.56 5.38 13.46
CA GLY A 131 24.16 5.99 14.65
C GLY A 131 23.18 6.87 15.46
N PHE A 132 21.90 6.46 15.58
CA PHE A 132 20.95 7.12 16.49
C PHE A 132 20.51 6.17 17.61
N ASP A 133 20.00 6.74 18.69
CA ASP A 133 19.52 5.98 19.84
C ASP A 133 18.01 5.68 19.71
N VAL A 134 17.60 4.55 20.30
CA VAL A 134 16.20 4.12 20.40
C VAL A 134 15.83 3.92 21.85
N CYS A 135 14.68 4.44 22.26
CA CYS A 135 14.10 4.19 23.58
C CYS A 135 12.86 3.32 23.44
N CYS A 136 12.72 2.38 24.38
CA CYS A 136 11.53 1.56 24.53
C CYS A 136 10.79 1.97 25.81
N LEU A 137 9.55 2.43 25.66
CA LEU A 137 8.67 2.77 26.78
C LEU A 137 7.69 1.62 26.99
N PHE A 138 7.67 1.08 28.20
CA PHE A 138 6.63 0.14 28.64
C PHE A 138 5.56 0.93 29.38
N ILE A 139 4.31 0.75 28.98
CA ILE A 139 3.16 1.48 29.50
C ILE A 139 2.13 0.46 29.95
N ASP A 140 1.63 0.62 31.16
CA ASP A 140 0.65 -0.28 31.78
C ASP A 140 -0.44 0.55 32.44
N VAL A 141 -1.69 0.06 32.43
CA VAL A 141 -2.83 0.77 33.02
C VAL A 141 -2.96 0.35 34.50
N ASN A 142 -2.64 1.26 35.38
CA ASN A 142 -2.75 1.01 36.80
C ASN A 142 -4.16 0.57 37.23
N ASP A 143 -4.22 -0.54 38.00
CA ASP A 143 -5.46 -1.06 38.56
C ASP A 143 -6.54 -1.44 37.50
N PHE A 144 -6.14 -1.75 36.27
CA PHE A 144 -7.06 -2.06 35.15
C PHE A 144 -8.07 -3.16 35.54
N LYS A 145 -7.63 -4.19 36.26
CA LYS A 145 -8.54 -5.22 36.79
C LYS A 145 -9.62 -4.64 37.69
N LYS A 146 -9.29 -3.71 38.60
CA LYS A 146 -10.29 -3.06 39.47
C LYS A 146 -11.27 -2.22 38.67
N LEU A 147 -10.81 -1.59 37.59
CA LEU A 147 -11.68 -0.85 36.67
C LEU A 147 -12.73 -1.79 36.05
N ASN A 148 -12.29 -2.94 35.51
CA ASN A 148 -13.16 -3.97 34.93
C ASN A 148 -14.13 -4.54 35.96
N ASP A 149 -13.64 -4.90 37.15
CA ASP A 149 -14.46 -5.49 38.22
C ASP A 149 -15.55 -4.53 38.72
N ARG A 150 -15.28 -3.21 38.68
CA ARG A 150 -16.21 -2.18 39.15
C ARG A 150 -17.19 -1.68 38.09
N PHE A 151 -16.76 -1.56 36.85
CA PHE A 151 -17.50 -0.86 35.80
C PHE A 151 -17.82 -1.74 34.57
N GLY A 152 -17.34 -2.98 34.57
CA GLY A 152 -17.52 -3.91 33.47
C GLY A 152 -16.45 -3.81 32.37
N HIS A 153 -16.32 -4.87 31.56
CA HIS A 153 -15.30 -5.00 30.52
C HIS A 153 -15.45 -3.93 29.40
N GLU A 154 -16.68 -3.53 29.09
CA GLU A 154 -16.95 -2.49 28.08
C GLU A 154 -16.27 -1.15 28.44
N VAL A 155 -16.31 -0.77 29.72
CA VAL A 155 -15.64 0.43 30.20
C VAL A 155 -14.11 0.28 30.16
N GLY A 156 -13.62 -0.92 30.48
CA GLY A 156 -12.20 -1.24 30.33
C GLY A 156 -11.73 -1.18 28.90
N ASP A 157 -12.47 -1.76 27.96
CA ASP A 157 -12.15 -1.72 26.53
C ASP A 157 -12.12 -0.27 26.01
N ASN A 158 -13.09 0.56 26.40
CA ASN A 158 -13.09 1.98 26.07
C ASN A 158 -11.88 2.73 26.65
N ALA A 159 -11.45 2.41 27.87
CA ALA A 159 -10.26 3.00 28.47
C ALA A 159 -8.98 2.65 27.66
N LEU A 160 -8.85 1.41 27.19
CA LEU A 160 -7.75 0.96 26.34
C LEU A 160 -7.75 1.65 24.97
N ILE A 161 -8.93 1.87 24.37
CA ILE A 161 -9.08 2.59 23.11
C ILE A 161 -8.64 4.05 23.29
N VAL A 162 -9.11 4.73 24.35
CA VAL A 162 -8.74 6.12 24.64
C VAL A 162 -7.24 6.27 24.87
N LEU A 163 -6.62 5.32 25.60
CA LEU A 163 -5.17 5.30 25.78
C LEU A 163 -4.44 5.12 24.46
N ALA A 164 -4.88 4.19 23.62
CA ALA A 164 -4.30 3.93 22.31
C ALA A 164 -4.35 5.17 21.40
N ASP A 165 -5.49 5.84 21.34
CA ASP A 165 -5.67 7.08 20.58
C ASP A 165 -4.79 8.21 21.13
N THR A 166 -4.68 8.31 22.46
CA THR A 166 -3.80 9.29 23.11
C THR A 166 -2.33 9.03 22.72
N LEU A 167 -1.87 7.79 22.78
CA LEU A 167 -0.51 7.42 22.37
C LEU A 167 -0.26 7.76 20.90
N ARG A 168 -1.20 7.45 20.02
CA ARG A 168 -1.10 7.75 18.58
C ARG A 168 -1.03 9.27 18.33
N MET A 169 -1.82 10.07 19.02
CA MET A 169 -1.80 11.52 18.85
C MET A 169 -0.55 12.20 19.44
N ARG A 170 0.07 11.62 20.46
CA ARG A 170 1.22 12.20 21.16
C ARG A 170 2.57 11.78 20.61
N LEU A 171 2.63 10.61 19.97
CA LEU A 171 3.83 10.08 19.31
C LEU A 171 3.86 10.50 17.84
N ARG A 172 5.04 10.46 17.24
CA ARG A 172 5.25 10.79 15.83
C ARG A 172 4.92 9.61 14.93
N ASP A 173 4.58 9.84 13.68
CA ASP A 173 4.35 8.78 12.67
C ASP A 173 5.55 7.83 12.52
N ALA A 174 6.77 8.35 12.76
CA ALA A 174 7.99 7.56 12.73
C ALA A 174 8.19 6.68 13.98
N ASP A 175 7.41 6.89 15.05
CA ASP A 175 7.47 6.10 16.27
C ASP A 175 6.57 4.88 16.13
N ILE A 176 6.96 3.79 16.77
CA ILE A 176 6.22 2.52 16.72
C ILE A 176 5.48 2.39 18.05
N VAL A 177 4.16 2.23 17.99
CA VAL A 177 3.35 1.99 19.19
C VAL A 177 2.49 0.76 18.99
N GLY A 178 2.42 -0.09 20.01
CA GLY A 178 1.68 -1.34 19.96
C GLY A 178 1.16 -1.79 21.32
N ARG A 179 0.21 -2.72 21.28
CA ARG A 179 -0.35 -3.39 22.45
C ARG A 179 0.17 -4.83 22.50
N LEU A 180 0.74 -5.22 23.65
CA LEU A 180 1.22 -6.58 23.85
C LEU A 180 0.10 -7.56 24.18
N GLY A 181 -0.96 -7.08 24.81
CA GLY A 181 -2.11 -7.81 25.29
C GLY A 181 -2.58 -7.27 26.64
N GLY A 182 -3.84 -7.52 27.02
CA GLY A 182 -4.38 -6.97 28.25
C GLY A 182 -4.30 -5.43 28.30
N ASP A 183 -3.66 -4.92 29.33
CA ASP A 183 -3.43 -3.51 29.61
C ASP A 183 -1.99 -3.02 29.29
N GLU A 184 -1.16 -3.88 28.66
CA GLU A 184 0.24 -3.60 28.35
C GLU A 184 0.44 -3.00 26.96
N PHE A 185 1.10 -1.84 26.90
CA PHE A 185 1.47 -1.14 25.67
C PHE A 185 2.97 -0.90 25.60
N ILE A 186 3.51 -0.80 24.39
CA ILE A 186 4.90 -0.43 24.14
C ILE A 186 4.96 0.67 23.09
N ALA A 187 5.85 1.66 23.34
CA ALA A 187 6.26 2.60 22.33
C ALA A 187 7.77 2.51 22.10
N VAL A 188 8.17 2.45 20.82
CA VAL A 188 9.58 2.43 20.40
C VAL A 188 9.87 3.72 19.65
N ILE A 189 10.58 4.64 20.32
CA ILE A 189 10.82 6.00 19.85
C ILE A 189 12.29 6.21 19.47
N GLN A 190 12.52 7.00 18.42
CA GLN A 190 13.85 7.46 18.06
C GLN A 190 14.24 8.65 18.92
N ILE A 191 15.42 8.57 19.53
CA ILE A 191 15.97 9.66 20.36
C ILE A 191 17.02 10.40 19.55
N THR A 192 16.82 11.69 19.42
CA THR A 192 17.81 12.63 18.87
C THR A 192 18.48 13.47 19.96
N ASP A 193 17.82 13.57 21.13
CA ASP A 193 18.32 14.29 22.30
C ASP A 193 17.70 13.65 23.57
N LYS A 194 18.50 13.54 24.64
CA LYS A 194 18.04 12.98 25.94
C LYS A 194 16.85 13.74 26.54
N GLN A 195 16.76 15.04 26.32
CA GLN A 195 15.61 15.88 26.75
C GLN A 195 14.30 15.48 26.09
N LEU A 196 14.37 14.78 24.95
CA LEU A 196 13.19 14.29 24.25
C LEU A 196 12.41 13.25 25.05
N ILE A 197 13.10 12.42 25.85
CA ILE A 197 12.47 11.39 26.70
C ILE A 197 11.56 12.04 27.73
N ASP A 198 12.10 13.03 28.47
CA ASP A 198 11.33 13.74 29.48
C ASP A 198 10.11 14.46 28.86
N ASN A 199 10.29 15.05 27.68
CA ASN A 199 9.18 15.70 26.96
C ASN A 199 8.11 14.71 26.49
N VAL A 200 8.48 13.48 26.12
CA VAL A 200 7.53 12.43 25.75
C VAL A 200 6.79 11.91 26.99
N LEU A 201 7.52 11.64 28.08
CA LEU A 201 6.93 11.16 29.34
C LEU A 201 5.95 12.16 29.96
N HIS A 202 6.21 13.47 29.83
CA HIS A 202 5.28 14.51 30.29
C HIS A 202 4.04 14.70 29.38
N LYS A 203 4.06 14.17 28.16
CA LYS A 203 2.96 14.29 27.19
C LYS A 203 2.01 13.08 27.19
N ILE A 204 2.47 11.93 27.63
CA ILE A 204 1.70 10.70 27.81
C ILE A 204 1.05 10.70 29.19
#